data_e43bf9f65cb8528f7f6f7f645110b18d
#
_entry.id   e43bf9f65cb8528f7f6f7f645110b18d
#
_cell.length_a   1.000
_cell.length_b   1.000
_cell.length_c   1.000
_cell.angle_alpha   90.00
_cell.angle_beta   90.00
_cell.angle_gamma   90.00
#
_symmetry.space_group_name_H-M   'P 1'
#
loop_
_entity.id
_entity.type
_entity.pdbx_description
1 polymer ?
#
loop_
_entity_poly.entity_id
_entity_poly.type
_entity_poly.pdbx_seq_one_letter_code
_entity_poly.pdbx_strand_id
1 'polypeptide(L)'
;RAVIGMDGKQSEVGESNGRSGKSLVGELMRNIIPTAYIPGKRSDLFNDQFVWNDIQENTKLVFIDDVLQNFNFEFLFPNITGDWSVNYKGGRRITLPFARSPKMYIATNHAIRGSGSSYTDRQWLLAFSDFYNDTHKPVDDFGVLFFSEWDFEQWNLTWNLLANCVQLYLTYGVVQAPGERLEQRKLRQEMGETLISWADEYFSGEEHLNVRLPRKDLYDAFCQYDN
;
A
#
# COMPACT_ATOMS: atom_id res chain seq x y z
N ARG A 1 8.95 -6.32 -7.17
CA ARG A 1 8.36 -5.62 -6.02
C ARG A 1 6.85 -5.61 -6.13
N ALA A 2 6.15 -5.64 -5.00
CA ALA A 2 4.73 -5.33 -4.93
C ALA A 2 4.56 -3.82 -4.78
N VAL A 3 3.58 -3.25 -5.48
CA VAL A 3 3.20 -1.85 -5.33
C VAL A 3 2.15 -1.76 -4.22
N ILE A 4 2.37 -0.89 -3.24
CA ILE A 4 1.52 -0.75 -2.07
C ILE A 4 1.01 0.68 -1.99
N GLY A 5 -0.29 0.86 -2.24
CA GLY A 5 -1.00 2.12 -2.08
C GLY A 5 -1.47 2.29 -0.64
N MET A 6 -1.08 3.39 0.01
CA MET A 6 -1.47 3.70 1.38
C MET A 6 -1.82 5.19 1.53
N ASP A 7 -2.57 5.52 2.58
CA ASP A 7 -2.89 6.92 2.85
C ASP A 7 -1.64 7.71 3.24
N GLY A 8 -1.52 8.94 2.77
CA GLY A 8 -0.40 9.82 3.07
C GLY A 8 -0.49 10.46 4.47
N LYS A 9 -1.69 10.62 5.02
CA LYS A 9 -1.92 11.05 6.41
C LYS A 9 -2.34 9.87 7.27
N GLN A 10 -1.92 9.89 8.52
CA GLN A 10 -2.38 8.94 9.52
C GLN A 10 -3.72 9.42 10.07
N SER A 11 -4.66 8.50 10.20
CA SER A 11 -5.82 8.66 11.07
C SER A 11 -5.38 8.52 12.52
N GLU A 12 -6.11 9.12 13.44
CA GLU A 12 -5.94 8.85 14.87
C GLU A 12 -6.10 7.35 15.16
N VAL A 13 -5.54 6.90 16.28
CA VAL A 13 -5.58 5.48 16.65
C VAL A 13 -7.04 5.02 16.71
N GLY A 14 -7.39 4.10 15.80
CA GLY A 14 -8.75 3.55 15.69
C GLY A 14 -9.60 4.14 14.57
N GLU A 15 -9.17 5.22 13.90
CA GLU A 15 -9.85 5.75 12.72
C GLU A 15 -9.30 5.13 11.43
N SER A 16 -10.18 4.72 10.56
CA SER A 16 -9.86 4.26 9.20
C SER A 16 -10.34 5.34 8.21
N ASN A 17 -9.51 6.34 7.96
CA ASN A 17 -9.80 7.34 6.94
C ASN A 17 -9.46 6.76 5.56
N GLY A 18 -10.43 6.10 4.95
CA GLY A 18 -10.37 5.64 3.57
C GLY A 18 -10.64 6.77 2.57
N ARG A 19 -10.95 6.37 1.32
CA ARG A 19 -11.43 7.25 0.22
C ARG A 19 -10.38 8.16 -0.43
N SER A 20 -9.10 7.97 -0.18
CA SER A 20 -8.02 8.69 -0.87
C SER A 20 -7.78 8.25 -2.33
N GLY A 21 -8.55 7.27 -2.85
CA GLY A 21 -8.44 6.80 -4.23
C GLY A 21 -7.54 5.57 -4.45
N LYS A 22 -6.97 4.98 -3.40
CA LYS A 22 -6.11 3.77 -3.51
C LYS A 22 -6.78 2.64 -4.29
N SER A 23 -7.99 2.26 -3.90
CA SER A 23 -8.73 1.19 -4.56
C SER A 23 -9.15 1.56 -5.98
N LEU A 24 -9.33 2.86 -6.29
CA LEU A 24 -9.63 3.31 -7.66
C LEU A 24 -8.49 2.99 -8.63
N VAL A 25 -7.23 3.07 -8.20
CA VAL A 25 -6.10 2.66 -9.04
C VAL A 25 -6.14 1.16 -9.34
N GLY A 26 -6.45 0.35 -8.34
CA GLY A 26 -6.65 -1.10 -8.52
C GLY A 26 -7.81 -1.40 -9.47
N GLU A 27 -8.94 -0.71 -9.31
CA GLU A 27 -10.11 -0.86 -10.18
C GLU A 27 -9.83 -0.37 -11.61
N LEU A 28 -9.08 0.72 -11.80
CA LEU A 28 -8.62 1.14 -13.12
C LEU A 28 -7.85 -0.01 -13.80
N MET A 29 -6.89 -0.59 -13.10
CA MET A 29 -6.08 -1.69 -13.65
C MET A 29 -6.93 -2.92 -13.99
N ARG A 30 -7.96 -3.25 -13.19
CA ARG A 30 -8.92 -4.33 -13.49
C ARG A 30 -9.69 -4.12 -14.79
N ASN A 31 -9.98 -2.87 -15.13
CA ASN A 31 -10.65 -2.54 -16.40
C ASN A 31 -9.73 -2.61 -17.62
N ILE A 32 -8.40 -2.65 -17.42
CA ILE A 32 -7.40 -2.53 -18.51
C ILE A 32 -6.68 -3.85 -18.77
N ILE A 33 -6.33 -4.60 -17.72
CA ILE A 33 -5.54 -5.82 -17.83
C ILE A 33 -6.17 -6.98 -17.04
N PRO A 34 -5.93 -8.24 -17.45
CA PRO A 34 -6.41 -9.41 -16.71
C PRO A 34 -5.90 -9.39 -15.26
N THR A 35 -6.82 -9.18 -14.32
CA THR A 35 -6.52 -9.00 -12.90
C THR A 35 -7.30 -9.99 -12.05
N ALA A 36 -6.60 -10.68 -11.14
CA ALA A 36 -7.23 -11.43 -10.06
C ALA A 36 -7.43 -10.50 -8.85
N TYR A 37 -8.68 -10.43 -8.35
CA TYR A 37 -9.04 -9.61 -7.21
C TYR A 37 -9.15 -10.44 -5.94
N ILE A 38 -8.53 -9.96 -4.85
CA ILE A 38 -8.53 -10.64 -3.56
C ILE A 38 -8.92 -9.64 -2.48
N PRO A 39 -10.05 -9.86 -1.77
CA PRO A 39 -10.38 -9.04 -0.60
C PRO A 39 -9.35 -9.25 0.51
N GLY A 40 -8.65 -8.20 0.89
CA GLY A 40 -7.55 -8.27 1.89
C GLY A 40 -8.03 -8.46 3.33
N LYS A 41 -9.32 -8.22 3.59
CA LYS A 41 -9.95 -8.45 4.90
C LYS A 41 -10.36 -9.90 5.16
N ARG A 42 -10.16 -10.81 4.23
CA ARG A 42 -10.45 -12.24 4.45
C ARG A 42 -9.66 -12.79 5.64
N SER A 43 -10.35 -13.39 6.59
CA SER A 43 -9.72 -13.99 7.79
C SER A 43 -8.87 -15.22 7.47
N ASP A 44 -9.19 -15.91 6.37
CA ASP A 44 -8.52 -17.14 5.92
C ASP A 44 -7.43 -16.90 4.86
N LEU A 45 -7.12 -15.64 4.54
CA LEU A 45 -6.23 -15.28 3.43
C LEU A 45 -4.90 -16.02 3.44
N PHE A 46 -4.30 -16.21 4.62
CA PHE A 46 -2.98 -16.86 4.75
C PHE A 46 -3.06 -18.38 4.96
N ASN A 47 -4.25 -18.90 5.24
CA ASN A 47 -4.48 -20.32 5.52
C ASN A 47 -5.22 -21.05 4.39
N ASP A 48 -5.74 -20.31 3.41
CA ASP A 48 -6.45 -20.90 2.27
C ASP A 48 -5.43 -21.35 1.20
N GLN A 49 -5.28 -22.65 1.02
CA GLN A 49 -4.44 -23.21 -0.04
C GLN A 49 -4.91 -22.85 -1.46
N PHE A 50 -6.14 -22.34 -1.60
CA PHE A 50 -6.76 -21.91 -2.85
C PHE A 50 -6.85 -20.40 -2.98
N VAL A 51 -6.13 -19.64 -2.16
CA VAL A 51 -6.14 -18.16 -2.20
C VAL A 51 -5.86 -17.61 -3.60
N TRP A 52 -5.07 -18.32 -4.39
CA TRP A 52 -4.69 -17.96 -5.75
C TRP A 52 -5.57 -18.60 -6.83
N ASN A 53 -6.71 -19.24 -6.47
CA ASN A 53 -7.56 -19.99 -7.41
C ASN A 53 -8.04 -19.17 -8.62
N ASP A 54 -8.19 -17.85 -8.45
CA ASP A 54 -8.67 -16.95 -9.52
C ASP A 54 -7.56 -16.50 -10.49
N ILE A 55 -6.31 -16.89 -10.23
CA ILE A 55 -5.17 -16.58 -11.10
C ILE A 55 -5.17 -17.57 -12.28
N GLN A 56 -5.15 -17.02 -13.47
CA GLN A 56 -5.07 -17.74 -14.74
C GLN A 56 -3.68 -17.52 -15.38
N GLU A 57 -3.35 -18.30 -16.42
CA GLU A 57 -2.07 -18.14 -17.13
C GLU A 57 -1.89 -16.76 -17.79
N ASN A 58 -2.97 -16.10 -18.12
CA ASN A 58 -2.99 -14.74 -18.69
C ASN A 58 -3.09 -13.63 -17.65
N THR A 59 -3.27 -13.92 -16.37
CA THR A 59 -3.34 -12.91 -15.30
C THR A 59 -2.06 -12.09 -15.26
N LYS A 60 -2.19 -10.77 -15.25
CA LYS A 60 -1.09 -9.81 -15.23
C LYS A 60 -0.93 -9.09 -13.90
N LEU A 61 -2.02 -8.97 -13.17
CA LEU A 61 -2.06 -8.29 -11.87
C LEU A 61 -2.83 -9.12 -10.85
N VAL A 62 -2.35 -9.13 -9.63
CA VAL A 62 -3.10 -9.52 -8.44
C VAL A 62 -3.36 -8.24 -7.66
N PHE A 63 -4.63 -7.90 -7.49
CA PHE A 63 -5.05 -6.77 -6.70
C PHE A 63 -5.60 -7.26 -5.35
N ILE A 64 -4.87 -6.98 -4.26
CA ILE A 64 -5.29 -7.28 -2.89
C ILE A 64 -5.79 -5.99 -2.27
N ASP A 65 -7.10 -5.90 -2.04
CA ASP A 65 -7.74 -4.66 -1.63
C ASP A 65 -8.08 -4.64 -0.15
N ASP A 66 -7.84 -3.50 0.49
CA ASP A 66 -8.23 -3.18 1.86
C ASP A 66 -7.66 -4.16 2.90
N VAL A 67 -6.33 -4.36 2.87
CA VAL A 67 -5.66 -5.24 3.83
C VAL A 67 -5.63 -4.63 5.22
N LEU A 68 -5.74 -5.48 6.23
CA LEU A 68 -5.76 -5.11 7.65
C LEU A 68 -4.37 -4.72 8.18
N GLN A 69 -4.34 -4.05 9.32
CA GLN A 69 -3.11 -3.60 10.00
C GLN A 69 -2.14 -4.76 10.33
N ASN A 70 -2.67 -5.95 10.61
CA ASN A 70 -1.88 -7.14 10.92
C ASN A 70 -1.59 -8.03 9.70
N PHE A 71 -1.72 -7.48 8.48
CA PHE A 71 -1.45 -8.21 7.26
C PHE A 71 -0.01 -8.74 7.23
N ASN A 72 0.12 -10.05 7.06
CA ASN A 72 1.41 -10.72 6.97
C ASN A 72 2.00 -10.59 5.55
N PHE A 73 2.78 -9.54 5.32
CA PHE A 73 3.41 -9.30 4.03
C PHE A 73 4.46 -10.36 3.65
N GLU A 74 5.11 -11.01 4.64
CA GLU A 74 6.09 -12.07 4.37
C GLU A 74 5.50 -13.26 3.64
N PHE A 75 4.21 -13.53 3.85
CA PHE A 75 3.47 -14.55 3.11
C PHE A 75 3.59 -14.38 1.59
N LEU A 76 3.72 -13.15 1.12
CA LEU A 76 3.83 -12.82 -0.30
C LEU A 76 5.25 -12.88 -0.86
N PHE A 77 6.28 -13.01 -0.02
CA PHE A 77 7.67 -12.96 -0.45
C PHE A 77 8.00 -13.97 -1.56
N PRO A 78 7.60 -15.25 -1.46
CA PRO A 78 7.83 -16.21 -2.51
C PRO A 78 7.20 -15.79 -3.85
N ASN A 79 5.99 -15.22 -3.79
CA ASN A 79 5.26 -14.79 -4.98
C ASN A 79 5.86 -13.54 -5.63
N ILE A 80 6.46 -12.64 -4.84
CA ILE A 80 7.08 -11.40 -5.34
C ILE A 80 8.40 -11.68 -6.07
N THR A 81 9.13 -12.71 -5.68
CA THR A 81 10.50 -12.96 -6.15
C THR A 81 10.71 -14.30 -6.86
N GLY A 82 9.69 -15.13 -6.91
CA GLY A 82 9.78 -16.49 -7.48
C GLY A 82 8.61 -16.86 -8.37
N ASP A 83 8.60 -18.12 -8.74
CA ASP A 83 7.52 -18.73 -9.52
C ASP A 83 6.26 -18.83 -8.68
N TRP A 84 5.10 -18.72 -9.32
CA TRP A 84 3.82 -18.87 -8.65
C TRP A 84 3.26 -20.29 -8.81
N SER A 85 2.95 -20.91 -7.69
CA SER A 85 2.17 -22.16 -7.67
C SER A 85 0.71 -21.83 -7.37
N VAL A 86 -0.15 -22.16 -8.30
CA VAL A 86 -1.61 -21.95 -8.19
C VAL A 86 -2.30 -23.29 -8.06
N ASN A 87 -3.01 -23.50 -6.95
CA ASN A 87 -3.83 -24.68 -6.73
C ASN A 87 -5.28 -24.35 -7.07
N TYR A 88 -5.87 -25.09 -8.00
CA TYR A 88 -7.28 -24.96 -8.33
C TYR A 88 -8.14 -25.93 -7.52
N LYS A 89 -9.33 -25.50 -7.18
CA LYS A 89 -10.35 -26.42 -6.66
C LYS A 89 -10.61 -27.50 -7.71
N GLY A 90 -10.53 -28.76 -7.32
CA GLY A 90 -10.63 -29.89 -8.25
C GLY A 90 -9.31 -30.58 -8.59
N GLY A 91 -8.21 -30.21 -7.91
CA GLY A 91 -6.94 -30.95 -7.93
C GLY A 91 -5.95 -30.58 -9.02
N ARG A 92 -6.26 -29.62 -9.90
CA ARG A 92 -5.29 -29.07 -10.86
C ARG A 92 -4.34 -28.09 -10.16
N ARG A 93 -3.06 -28.21 -10.47
CA ARG A 93 -2.03 -27.24 -10.08
C ARG A 93 -1.30 -26.74 -11.31
N ILE A 94 -1.01 -25.45 -11.38
CA ILE A 94 -0.12 -24.88 -12.38
C ILE A 94 1.03 -24.17 -11.70
N THR A 95 2.15 -24.04 -12.40
CA THR A 95 3.29 -23.21 -12.00
C THR A 95 3.51 -22.16 -13.07
N LEU A 96 3.46 -20.90 -12.68
CA LEU A 96 3.77 -19.77 -13.54
C LEU A 96 5.23 -19.35 -13.29
N PRO A 97 6.12 -19.44 -14.28
CA PRO A 97 7.48 -18.96 -14.14
C PRO A 97 7.51 -17.46 -13.77
N PHE A 98 8.49 -17.04 -12.99
CA PHE A 98 8.61 -15.66 -12.51
C PHE A 98 8.47 -14.58 -13.61
N ALA A 99 9.06 -14.83 -14.78
CA ALA A 99 8.96 -13.91 -15.91
C ALA A 99 7.53 -13.71 -16.44
N ARG A 100 6.63 -14.67 -16.18
CA ARG A 100 5.22 -14.64 -16.59
C ARG A 100 4.26 -14.43 -15.42
N SER A 101 4.78 -14.41 -14.20
CA SER A 101 4.00 -14.27 -12.98
C SER A 101 3.34 -12.87 -12.89
N PRO A 102 2.12 -12.78 -12.38
CA PRO A 102 1.44 -11.51 -12.20
C PRO A 102 2.21 -10.62 -11.22
N LYS A 103 2.10 -9.32 -11.40
CA LYS A 103 2.57 -8.34 -10.42
C LYS A 103 1.49 -8.12 -9.37
N MET A 104 1.86 -7.48 -8.23
CA MET A 104 0.92 -7.24 -7.15
C MET A 104 0.70 -5.74 -6.95
N TYR A 105 -0.56 -5.37 -6.77
CA TYR A 105 -0.98 -4.12 -6.19
C TYR A 105 -1.76 -4.39 -4.90
N ILE A 106 -1.39 -3.73 -3.83
CA ILE A 106 -1.99 -3.87 -2.50
C ILE A 106 -2.51 -2.51 -2.07
N ALA A 107 -3.79 -2.40 -1.73
CA ALA A 107 -4.35 -1.20 -1.13
C ALA A 107 -4.55 -1.41 0.37
N THR A 108 -4.13 -0.42 1.17
CA THR A 108 -4.26 -0.48 2.63
C THR A 108 -4.41 0.91 3.24
N ASN A 109 -5.11 0.97 4.37
CA ASN A 109 -5.17 2.16 5.22
C ASN A 109 -4.05 2.18 6.27
N HIS A 110 -3.27 1.11 6.35
CA HIS A 110 -2.25 0.90 7.38
C HIS A 110 -0.86 0.77 6.77
N ALA A 111 0.19 1.16 7.51
CA ALA A 111 1.54 0.82 7.11
C ALA A 111 1.79 -0.69 7.24
N ILE A 112 2.44 -1.28 6.26
CA ILE A 112 2.81 -2.69 6.29
C ILE A 112 3.90 -2.88 7.36
N ARG A 113 3.63 -3.75 8.33
CA ARG A 113 4.58 -4.09 9.39
C ARG A 113 5.76 -4.87 8.83
N GLY A 114 6.89 -4.69 9.46
CA GLY A 114 8.15 -5.37 9.14
C GLY A 114 9.23 -4.40 8.65
N SER A 115 10.48 -4.78 8.86
CA SER A 115 11.66 -3.95 8.58
C SER A 115 12.79 -4.79 7.99
N GLY A 116 13.83 -4.10 7.54
CA GLY A 116 15.02 -4.70 6.95
C GLY A 116 14.98 -4.78 5.43
N SER A 117 16.12 -5.14 4.85
CA SER A 117 16.35 -5.15 3.40
C SER A 117 15.36 -6.04 2.64
N SER A 118 14.98 -7.19 3.23
CA SER A 118 14.02 -8.11 2.61
C SER A 118 12.65 -7.48 2.37
N TYR A 119 12.20 -6.59 3.24
CA TYR A 119 10.96 -5.82 3.06
C TYR A 119 11.15 -4.71 2.03
N THR A 120 12.19 -3.89 2.19
CA THR A 120 12.49 -2.76 1.31
C THR A 120 12.65 -3.19 -0.15
N ASP A 121 13.33 -4.32 -0.38
CA ASP A 121 13.55 -4.85 -1.73
C ASP A 121 12.29 -5.36 -2.41
N ARG A 122 11.24 -5.68 -1.64
CA ARG A 122 10.00 -6.27 -2.14
C ARG A 122 8.82 -5.31 -2.19
N GLN A 123 8.97 -4.11 -1.63
CA GLN A 123 7.93 -3.10 -1.58
C GLN A 123 8.24 -1.94 -2.51
N TRP A 124 7.18 -1.36 -3.07
CA TRP A 124 7.17 -0.06 -3.72
C TRP A 124 6.00 0.73 -3.14
N LEU A 125 6.30 1.62 -2.21
CA LEU A 125 5.30 2.33 -1.44
C LEU A 125 4.82 3.57 -2.20
N LEU A 126 3.51 3.76 -2.29
CA LEU A 126 2.85 4.94 -2.85
C LEU A 126 1.96 5.56 -1.78
N ALA A 127 2.28 6.77 -1.36
CA ALA A 127 1.43 7.55 -0.47
C ALA A 127 0.41 8.36 -1.28
N PHE A 128 -0.86 8.14 -1.01
CA PHE A 128 -1.95 8.92 -1.57
C PHE A 128 -2.21 10.15 -0.71
N SER A 129 -2.47 11.30 -1.33
CA SER A 129 -2.86 12.50 -0.62
C SER A 129 -4.26 12.36 -0.02
N ASP A 130 -4.59 13.22 0.92
CA ASP A 130 -5.92 13.36 1.51
C ASP A 130 -6.82 14.36 0.76
N PHE A 131 -6.47 14.69 -0.48
CA PHE A 131 -7.27 15.57 -1.33
C PHE A 131 -8.69 15.05 -1.48
N TYR A 132 -8.82 13.77 -1.84
CA TYR A 132 -10.10 13.08 -1.75
C TYR A 132 -10.26 12.43 -0.38
N ASN A 133 -11.43 12.61 0.22
CA ASN A 133 -11.77 12.19 1.56
C ASN A 133 -13.29 12.02 1.70
N ASP A 134 -13.82 11.95 2.93
CA ASP A 134 -15.25 11.74 3.19
C ASP A 134 -16.14 12.91 2.75
N THR A 135 -15.60 14.13 2.74
CA THR A 135 -16.31 15.36 2.40
C THR A 135 -16.07 15.84 0.98
N HIS A 136 -15.03 15.33 0.31
CA HIS A 136 -14.66 15.68 -1.05
C HIS A 136 -14.27 14.43 -1.84
N LYS A 137 -15.11 14.04 -2.75
CA LYS A 137 -14.99 12.80 -3.54
C LYS A 137 -14.70 13.11 -5.01
N PRO A 138 -14.11 12.18 -5.78
CA PRO A 138 -13.91 12.38 -7.21
C PRO A 138 -15.18 12.74 -7.97
N VAL A 139 -16.34 12.20 -7.58
CA VAL A 139 -17.62 12.51 -8.23
C VAL A 139 -18.01 13.99 -8.07
N ASP A 140 -17.55 14.65 -7.02
CA ASP A 140 -17.84 16.08 -6.78
C ASP A 140 -17.10 16.97 -7.79
N ASP A 141 -15.91 16.56 -8.23
CA ASP A 141 -15.12 17.28 -9.24
C ASP A 141 -15.49 16.90 -10.67
N PHE A 142 -15.77 15.63 -10.92
CA PHE A 142 -15.93 15.11 -12.29
C PHE A 142 -17.40 14.89 -12.68
N GLY A 143 -18.34 14.94 -11.74
CA GLY A 143 -19.78 14.77 -11.98
C GLY A 143 -20.23 13.38 -12.41
N VAL A 144 -19.31 12.42 -12.49
CA VAL A 144 -19.55 11.03 -12.92
C VAL A 144 -18.83 10.03 -12.02
N LEU A 145 -19.40 8.85 -11.86
CA LEU A 145 -18.75 7.74 -11.18
C LEU A 145 -17.67 7.12 -12.07
N PHE A 146 -16.47 6.98 -11.54
CA PHE A 146 -15.36 6.44 -12.30
C PHE A 146 -15.63 5.03 -12.79
N PHE A 147 -15.24 4.78 -14.01
CA PHE A 147 -15.34 3.54 -14.79
C PHE A 147 -16.77 3.13 -15.16
N SER A 148 -17.72 3.17 -14.22
CA SER A 148 -19.10 2.70 -14.45
C SER A 148 -19.94 3.64 -15.29
N GLU A 149 -19.68 4.96 -15.21
CA GLU A 149 -20.42 6.00 -15.96
C GLU A 149 -19.55 6.68 -17.03
N TRP A 150 -18.31 6.19 -17.22
CA TRP A 150 -17.42 6.72 -18.24
C TRP A 150 -17.89 6.38 -19.64
N ASP A 151 -17.95 7.38 -20.50
CA ASP A 151 -18.15 7.22 -21.92
C ASP A 151 -16.81 7.04 -22.69
N PHE A 152 -16.88 7.07 -24.00
CA PHE A 152 -15.72 6.91 -24.86
C PHE A 152 -14.67 8.01 -24.66
N GLU A 153 -15.08 9.24 -24.35
CA GLU A 153 -14.17 10.37 -24.18
C GLU A 153 -13.30 10.19 -22.93
N GLN A 154 -13.91 9.86 -21.77
CA GLN A 154 -13.18 9.61 -20.53
C GLN A 154 -12.20 8.42 -20.67
N TRP A 155 -12.66 7.36 -21.32
CA TRP A 155 -11.76 6.22 -21.59
C TRP A 155 -10.61 6.60 -22.51
N ASN A 156 -10.85 7.40 -23.56
CA ASN A 156 -9.80 7.86 -24.46
C ASN A 156 -8.76 8.74 -23.75
N LEU A 157 -9.20 9.67 -22.87
CA LEU A 157 -8.30 10.47 -22.03
C LEU A 157 -7.46 9.57 -21.12
N THR A 158 -8.08 8.57 -20.53
CA THR A 158 -7.39 7.60 -19.66
C THR A 158 -6.34 6.80 -20.44
N TRP A 159 -6.64 6.31 -21.64
CA TRP A 159 -5.67 5.61 -22.48
C TRP A 159 -4.50 6.52 -22.88
N ASN A 160 -4.74 7.79 -23.18
CA ASN A 160 -3.69 8.76 -23.46
C ASN A 160 -2.78 8.99 -22.23
N LEU A 161 -3.37 9.11 -21.04
CA LEU A 161 -2.59 9.21 -19.80
C LEU A 161 -1.71 7.98 -19.60
N LEU A 162 -2.26 6.77 -19.76
CA LEU A 162 -1.51 5.53 -19.60
C LEU A 162 -0.40 5.39 -20.65
N ALA A 163 -0.64 5.81 -21.90
CA ALA A 163 0.39 5.84 -22.93
C ALA A 163 1.54 6.78 -22.55
N ASN A 164 1.24 7.97 -22.00
CA ASN A 164 2.24 8.88 -21.48
C ASN A 164 3.03 8.28 -20.30
N CYS A 165 2.36 7.58 -19.38
CA CYS A 165 3.02 6.86 -18.29
C CYS A 165 3.99 5.79 -18.82
N VAL A 166 3.60 5.04 -19.86
CA VAL A 166 4.48 4.05 -20.51
C VAL A 166 5.68 4.73 -21.15
N GLN A 167 5.50 5.86 -21.85
CA GLN A 167 6.60 6.63 -22.45
C GLN A 167 7.59 7.13 -21.39
N LEU A 168 7.08 7.66 -20.28
CA LEU A 168 7.91 8.09 -19.16
C LEU A 168 8.70 6.90 -18.56
N TYR A 169 8.04 5.77 -18.38
CA TYR A 169 8.70 4.56 -17.88
C TYR A 169 9.79 4.05 -18.82
N LEU A 170 9.55 4.04 -20.13
CA LEU A 170 10.54 3.61 -21.11
C LEU A 170 11.74 4.58 -21.20
N THR A 171 11.53 5.85 -20.88
CA THR A 171 12.58 6.88 -20.93
C THR A 171 13.41 6.91 -19.62
N TYR A 172 12.75 6.85 -18.48
CA TYR A 172 13.37 7.14 -17.18
C TYR A 172 13.37 5.92 -16.22
N GLY A 173 12.73 4.83 -16.60
CA GLY A 173 12.46 3.71 -15.68
C GLY A 173 11.40 4.04 -14.65
N VAL A 174 11.42 3.31 -13.53
CA VAL A 174 10.48 3.56 -12.43
C VAL A 174 10.92 4.76 -11.62
N VAL A 175 10.09 5.80 -11.59
CA VAL A 175 10.32 7.01 -10.79
C VAL A 175 10.01 6.70 -9.32
N GLN A 176 10.96 6.98 -8.43
CA GLN A 176 10.79 6.74 -7.00
C GLN A 176 9.84 7.76 -6.39
N ALA A 177 8.85 7.27 -5.63
CA ALA A 177 7.99 8.15 -4.86
C ALA A 177 8.77 8.83 -3.72
N PRO A 178 8.40 10.08 -3.32
CA PRO A 178 9.03 10.75 -2.19
C PRO A 178 8.92 9.89 -0.92
N GLY A 179 10.06 9.56 -0.30
CA GLY A 179 10.13 8.61 0.82
C GLY A 179 9.85 9.19 2.19
N GLU A 180 10.12 10.49 2.40
CA GLU A 180 10.13 11.13 3.72
C GLU A 180 8.83 10.93 4.52
N ARG A 181 7.68 11.10 3.89
CA ARG A 181 6.37 10.92 4.56
C ARG A 181 6.07 9.48 4.93
N LEU A 182 6.63 8.52 4.20
CA LEU A 182 6.39 7.09 4.41
C LEU A 182 7.19 6.56 5.60
N GLU A 183 8.43 7.00 5.78
CA GLU A 183 9.27 6.66 6.92
C GLU A 183 8.71 7.24 8.22
N GLN A 184 8.35 8.52 8.21
CA GLN A 184 7.69 9.18 9.36
C GLN A 184 6.39 8.47 9.75
N ARG A 185 5.57 8.09 8.75
CA ARG A 185 4.34 7.35 9.00
C ARG A 185 4.58 5.99 9.63
N LYS A 186 5.56 5.25 9.12
CA LYS A 186 5.93 3.95 9.68
C LYS A 186 6.37 4.10 11.14
N LEU A 187 7.19 5.11 11.42
CA LEU A 187 7.65 5.43 12.77
C LEU A 187 6.46 5.75 13.69
N ARG A 188 5.53 6.61 13.26
CA ARG A 188 4.32 6.93 14.02
C ARG A 188 3.45 5.71 14.32
N GLN A 189 3.26 4.85 13.33
CA GLN A 189 2.47 3.63 13.52
C GLN A 189 3.14 2.61 14.47
N GLU A 190 4.47 2.54 14.47
CA GLU A 190 5.21 1.62 15.35
C GLU A 190 5.33 2.16 16.79
N MET A 191 5.47 3.46 16.94
CA MET A 191 5.75 4.10 18.23
C MET A 191 4.54 4.79 18.88
N GLY A 192 3.48 5.05 18.12
CA GLY A 192 2.31 5.81 18.56
C GLY A 192 2.53 7.33 18.43
N GLU A 193 1.41 8.06 18.26
CA GLU A 193 1.43 9.51 18.06
C GLU A 193 1.94 10.25 19.31
N THR A 194 1.53 9.84 20.51
CA THR A 194 1.94 10.46 21.77
C THR A 194 3.45 10.44 21.95
N LEU A 195 4.10 9.28 21.67
CA LEU A 195 5.55 9.18 21.81
C LEU A 195 6.29 10.04 20.78
N ILE A 196 5.79 10.11 19.56
CA ILE A 196 6.40 10.95 18.51
C ILE A 196 6.23 12.44 18.85
N SER A 197 5.02 12.88 19.24
CA SER A 197 4.76 14.27 19.63
C SER A 197 5.62 14.69 20.82
N TRP A 198 5.74 13.83 21.82
CA TRP A 198 6.66 14.06 22.93
C TRP A 198 8.12 14.14 22.47
N ALA A 199 8.56 13.24 21.61
CA ALA A 199 9.95 13.24 21.14
C ALA A 199 10.26 14.50 20.31
N ASP A 200 9.35 14.91 19.41
CA ASP A 200 9.49 16.13 18.61
C ASP A 200 9.60 17.37 19.52
N GLU A 201 8.82 17.44 20.60
CA GLU A 201 8.88 18.54 21.58
C GLU A 201 10.15 18.46 22.45
N TYR A 202 10.44 17.28 23.04
CA TYR A 202 11.57 17.06 23.94
C TYR A 202 12.92 17.31 23.27
N PHE A 203 13.07 16.94 21.99
CA PHE A 203 14.27 17.13 21.20
C PHE A 203 14.27 18.38 20.32
N SER A 204 13.27 19.26 20.45
CA SER A 204 13.23 20.53 19.69
C SER A 204 14.31 21.53 20.15
N GLY A 205 14.78 21.42 21.40
CA GLY A 205 15.85 22.23 21.96
C GLY A 205 17.24 21.63 21.76
N GLU A 206 18.26 22.48 21.64
CA GLU A 206 19.66 22.03 21.48
C GLU A 206 20.22 21.28 22.71
N GLU A 207 19.63 21.48 23.87
CA GLU A 207 20.08 20.94 25.16
C GLU A 207 19.99 19.40 25.26
N HIS A 208 19.11 18.79 24.48
CA HIS A 208 18.92 17.33 24.46
C HIS A 208 19.51 16.66 23.21
N LEU A 209 19.97 17.46 22.22
CA LEU A 209 20.58 16.94 20.99
C LEU A 209 22.04 16.59 21.19
N ASN A 210 22.45 15.42 20.68
CA ASN A 210 23.82 14.91 20.72
C ASN A 210 24.39 14.74 22.16
N VAL A 211 23.52 14.64 23.16
CA VAL A 211 23.88 14.43 24.55
C VAL A 211 23.56 12.99 24.97
N ARG A 212 24.36 12.44 25.84
CA ARG A 212 24.11 11.10 26.41
C ARG A 212 23.06 11.24 27.52
N LEU A 213 21.85 10.78 27.23
CA LEU A 213 20.73 10.83 28.18
C LEU A 213 20.54 9.45 28.83
N PRO A 214 20.39 9.34 30.16
CA PRO A 214 20.02 8.12 30.82
C PRO A 214 18.62 7.64 30.37
N ARG A 215 18.51 6.35 30.06
CA ARG A 215 17.26 5.75 29.59
C ARG A 215 16.11 5.95 30.56
N LYS A 216 16.39 5.96 31.87
CA LYS A 216 15.40 6.17 32.91
C LYS A 216 14.82 7.57 32.86
N ASP A 217 15.66 8.60 32.69
CA ASP A 217 15.23 10.00 32.66
C ASP A 217 14.34 10.27 31.44
N LEU A 218 14.67 9.66 30.29
CA LEU A 218 13.81 9.71 29.09
C LEU A 218 12.45 9.08 29.33
N TYR A 219 12.42 7.91 29.98
CA TYR A 219 11.17 7.23 30.30
C TYR A 219 10.31 8.03 31.27
N ASP A 220 10.92 8.57 32.32
CA ASP A 220 10.22 9.37 33.34
C ASP A 220 9.67 10.67 32.71
N ALA A 221 10.42 11.32 31.82
CA ALA A 221 9.98 12.50 31.08
C ALA A 221 8.79 12.17 30.14
N PHE A 222 8.83 11.05 29.44
CA PHE A 222 7.71 10.61 28.61
C PHE A 222 6.46 10.33 29.44
N CYS A 223 6.58 9.62 30.58
CA CYS A 223 5.45 9.35 31.44
C CYS A 223 4.81 10.63 32.04
N GLN A 224 5.58 11.71 32.21
CA GLN A 224 5.03 13.01 32.64
C GLN A 224 4.26 13.73 31.53
N TYR A 225 4.61 13.49 30.29
CA TYR A 225 3.91 14.05 29.12
C TYR A 225 2.60 13.34 28.83
N ASP A 226 2.53 12.03 29.06
CA ASP A 226 1.36 11.16 28.76
C ASP A 226 0.28 11.20 29.88
N ASN A 227 0.51 11.90 31.01
CA ASN A 227 -0.45 12.11 32.09
C ASN A 227 -1.15 13.46 31.99
#